data_4a9ccbb760c6e06f98f6ff72c16ec636
#
_entry.id   4a9ccbb760c6e06f98f6ff72c16ec636
#
_cell.length_a   1.000
_cell.length_b   1.000
_cell.length_c   1.000
_cell.angle_alpha   90.00
_cell.angle_beta   90.00
_cell.angle_gamma   90.00
#
_symmetry.space_group_name_H-M   'P 1'
#
loop_
_entity.id
_entity.type
_entity.pdbx_description
1 polymer ?
#
loop_
_entity_poly.entity_id
_entity_poly.type
_entity_poly.pdbx_seq_one_letter_code
_entity_poly.pdbx_strand_id
1 'polypeptide(L)'
;MSLPAKAENVAVVRHAIAGLAERIGMDEAAIADLKTVVTEACMNAVVHAYPEDETGLLEIEADPDLDGLTIAVRDFGRGISPRPGVDRPSLRIGLALIAALSSSFEIRGGIGRGTEIRMHLPLRSR
;
A
#
# COMPACT_ATOMS: atom_id res chain seq x y z
N MET A 1 -3.00 9.91 -7.52
CA MET A 1 -1.61 9.85 -8.00
C MET A 1 -1.44 8.54 -8.78
N SER A 2 -0.87 8.63 -9.96
CA SER A 2 -0.62 7.45 -10.80
C SER A 2 0.82 7.51 -11.29
N LEU A 3 1.58 6.43 -11.08
CA LEU A 3 3.02 6.36 -11.35
C LEU A 3 3.38 5.00 -11.93
N PRO A 4 4.47 4.90 -12.70
CA PRO A 4 5.03 3.58 -13.01
C PRO A 4 5.39 2.80 -11.75
N ALA A 5 5.09 1.51 -11.73
CA ALA A 5 5.33 0.63 -10.59
C ALA A 5 6.82 0.26 -10.51
N LYS A 6 7.61 1.20 -10.06
CA LYS A 6 9.07 1.07 -9.90
C LYS A 6 9.47 1.41 -8.46
N ALA A 7 10.50 0.73 -7.96
CA ALA A 7 10.97 0.93 -6.59
C ALA A 7 11.29 2.39 -6.27
N GLU A 8 11.88 3.13 -7.21
CA GLU A 8 12.19 4.55 -7.03
C GLU A 8 10.95 5.41 -6.82
N ASN A 9 9.80 5.03 -7.37
CA ASN A 9 8.55 5.76 -7.20
C ASN A 9 7.88 5.50 -5.85
N VAL A 10 8.26 4.45 -5.15
CA VAL A 10 7.74 4.17 -3.81
C VAL A 10 8.14 5.29 -2.85
N ALA A 11 9.38 5.80 -2.96
CA ALA A 11 9.82 6.93 -2.15
C ALA A 11 9.00 8.20 -2.44
N VAL A 12 8.66 8.45 -3.71
CA VAL A 12 7.82 9.59 -4.10
C VAL A 12 6.45 9.50 -3.44
N VAL A 13 5.82 8.34 -3.51
CA VAL A 13 4.50 8.10 -2.90
C VAL A 13 4.58 8.30 -1.38
N ARG A 14 5.58 7.70 -0.74
CA ARG A 14 5.77 7.81 0.71
C ARG A 14 5.91 9.26 1.16
N HIS A 15 6.70 10.06 0.47
CA HIS A 15 6.87 11.47 0.80
C HIS A 15 5.59 12.27 0.61
N ALA A 16 4.87 12.05 -0.48
CA ALA A 16 3.62 12.76 -0.76
C ALA A 16 2.55 12.46 0.30
N ILE A 17 2.39 11.19 0.66
CA ILE A 17 1.40 10.77 1.66
C ILE A 17 1.80 11.26 3.05
N ALA A 18 3.09 11.20 3.41
CA ALA A 18 3.57 11.73 4.68
C ALA A 18 3.33 13.23 4.81
N GLY A 19 3.50 13.99 3.72
CA GLY A 19 3.21 15.42 3.71
C GLY A 19 1.73 15.72 3.96
N LEU A 20 0.84 14.94 3.35
CA LEU A 20 -0.60 15.05 3.60
C LEU A 20 -0.90 14.72 5.08
N ALA A 21 -0.31 13.65 5.60
CA ALA A 21 -0.52 13.24 6.99
C ALA A 21 -0.11 14.32 7.98
N GLU A 22 1.00 15.00 7.73
CA GLU A 22 1.43 16.13 8.57
C GLU A 22 0.39 17.26 8.55
N ARG A 23 -0.16 17.56 7.39
CA ARG A 23 -1.15 18.64 7.23
C ARG A 23 -2.47 18.35 7.93
N ILE A 24 -2.87 17.11 8.02
CA ILE A 24 -4.12 16.75 8.72
C ILE A 24 -3.92 16.51 10.21
N GLY A 25 -2.68 16.64 10.72
CA GLY A 25 -2.39 16.57 12.14
C GLY A 25 -2.14 15.18 12.71
N MET A 26 -1.69 14.25 11.88
CA MET A 26 -1.26 12.93 12.37
C MET A 26 0.00 13.10 13.24
N ASP A 27 0.09 12.34 14.35
CA ASP A 27 1.27 12.40 15.21
C ASP A 27 2.45 11.66 14.56
N GLU A 28 3.65 11.86 15.13
CA GLU A 28 4.89 11.27 14.57
C GLU A 28 4.83 9.75 14.47
N ALA A 29 4.29 9.09 15.48
CA ALA A 29 4.19 7.64 15.50
C ALA A 29 3.21 7.15 14.43
N ALA A 30 2.09 7.84 14.24
CA ALA A 30 1.11 7.52 13.20
C ALA A 30 1.72 7.71 11.81
N ILE A 31 2.49 8.77 11.60
CA ILE A 31 3.18 9.02 10.32
C ILE A 31 4.23 7.95 10.04
N ALA A 32 4.95 7.50 11.06
CA ALA A 32 5.92 6.42 10.91
C ALA A 32 5.24 5.11 10.48
N ASP A 33 4.11 4.76 11.11
CA ASP A 33 3.33 3.59 10.73
C ASP A 33 2.80 3.73 9.30
N LEU A 34 2.31 4.91 8.96
CA LEU A 34 1.82 5.24 7.62
C LEU A 34 2.90 5.01 6.56
N LYS A 35 4.10 5.53 6.77
CA LYS A 35 5.22 5.34 5.84
C LYS A 35 5.52 3.87 5.64
N THR A 36 5.48 3.09 6.70
CA THR A 36 5.74 1.65 6.65
C THR A 36 4.69 0.92 5.83
N VAL A 37 3.40 1.14 6.12
CA VAL A 37 2.33 0.40 5.41
C VAL A 37 2.23 0.81 3.95
N VAL A 38 2.43 2.09 3.63
CA VAL A 38 2.43 2.57 2.24
C VAL A 38 3.59 1.95 1.47
N THR A 39 4.77 1.91 2.07
CA THR A 39 5.95 1.29 1.47
C THR A 39 5.69 -0.19 1.17
N GLU A 40 5.14 -0.93 2.13
CA GLU A 40 4.85 -2.35 1.95
C GLU A 40 3.79 -2.59 0.87
N ALA A 41 2.72 -1.81 0.87
CA ALA A 41 1.67 -1.94 -0.14
C ALA A 41 2.19 -1.64 -1.55
N CYS A 42 2.99 -0.58 -1.70
CA CYS A 42 3.59 -0.22 -2.99
C CYS A 42 4.62 -1.25 -3.46
N MET A 43 5.46 -1.74 -2.55
CA MET A 43 6.46 -2.76 -2.90
C MET A 43 5.82 -4.09 -3.29
N ASN A 44 4.68 -4.44 -2.69
CA ASN A 44 3.93 -5.62 -3.13
C ASN A 44 3.52 -5.50 -4.60
N ALA A 45 3.07 -4.33 -5.02
CA ALA A 45 2.74 -4.09 -6.42
C ALA A 45 3.99 -4.15 -7.32
N VAL A 46 5.08 -3.50 -6.90
CA VAL A 46 6.33 -3.46 -7.68
C VAL A 46 6.92 -4.85 -7.86
N VAL A 47 6.94 -5.66 -6.80
CA VAL A 47 7.63 -6.96 -6.80
C VAL A 47 6.73 -8.07 -7.35
N HIS A 48 5.42 -8.04 -7.07
CA HIS A 48 4.55 -9.21 -7.29
C HIS A 48 3.49 -9.02 -8.37
N ALA A 49 3.10 -7.78 -8.68
CA ALA A 49 1.96 -7.55 -9.58
C ALA A 49 2.30 -7.75 -11.06
N TYR A 50 3.52 -7.42 -11.46
CA TYR A 50 3.92 -7.40 -12.86
C TYR A 50 5.10 -8.33 -13.11
N PRO A 51 5.18 -8.93 -14.33
CA PRO A 51 6.39 -9.67 -14.74
C PRO A 51 7.62 -8.76 -14.73
N GLU A 52 8.81 -9.34 -14.56
CA GLU A 52 10.07 -8.58 -14.47
C GLU A 52 10.34 -7.70 -15.69
N ASP A 53 9.89 -8.10 -16.87
CA ASP A 53 10.10 -7.41 -18.14
C ASP A 53 9.00 -6.40 -18.46
N GLU A 54 8.00 -6.24 -17.58
CA GLU A 54 6.90 -5.32 -17.77
C GLU A 54 6.85 -4.29 -16.65
N THR A 55 6.58 -3.04 -17.00
CA THR A 55 6.30 -1.97 -16.05
C THR A 55 4.83 -1.60 -16.13
N GLY A 56 4.09 -1.89 -15.06
CA GLY A 56 2.70 -1.48 -14.95
C GLY A 56 2.54 -0.19 -14.18
N LEU A 57 1.30 0.20 -13.95
CA LEU A 57 0.96 1.41 -13.20
C LEU A 57 0.69 1.08 -11.74
N LEU A 58 1.02 2.04 -10.91
CA LEU A 58 0.70 2.08 -9.50
C LEU A 58 -0.20 3.29 -9.27
N GLU A 59 -1.40 3.07 -8.74
CA GLU A 59 -2.36 4.14 -8.50
C GLU A 59 -2.61 4.27 -7.00
N ILE A 60 -2.52 5.48 -6.48
CA ILE A 60 -2.67 5.77 -5.06
C ILE A 60 -3.75 6.81 -4.86
N GLU A 61 -4.69 6.53 -3.96
CA GLU A 61 -5.65 7.49 -3.46
C GLU A 61 -5.50 7.66 -1.97
N ALA A 62 -5.69 8.87 -1.49
CA ALA A 62 -5.64 9.17 -0.06
C ALA A 62 -6.83 10.06 0.29
N ASP A 63 -7.65 9.58 1.23
CA ASP A 63 -8.85 10.27 1.68
C ASP A 63 -8.77 10.57 3.17
N PRO A 64 -8.56 11.84 3.56
CA PRO A 64 -8.61 12.21 4.96
C PRO A 64 -10.04 12.26 5.49
N ASP A 65 -10.22 11.88 6.74
CA ASP A 65 -11.47 12.02 7.47
C ASP A 65 -11.18 12.51 8.89
N LEU A 66 -12.22 12.59 9.72
CA LEU A 66 -12.05 13.07 11.11
C LEU A 66 -11.23 12.13 11.97
N ASP A 67 -11.16 10.85 11.61
CA ASP A 67 -10.46 9.83 12.39
C ASP A 67 -9.05 9.56 11.91
N GLY A 68 -8.71 9.97 10.71
CA GLY A 68 -7.38 9.71 10.15
C GLY A 68 -7.34 9.79 8.64
N LEU A 69 -6.67 8.81 8.05
CA LEU A 69 -6.41 8.78 6.61
C LEU A 69 -6.66 7.37 6.06
N THR A 70 -7.47 7.29 5.01
CA THR A 70 -7.65 6.06 4.25
C THR A 70 -6.81 6.13 2.99
N ILE A 71 -6.00 5.11 2.74
CA ILE A 71 -5.14 5.03 1.58
C ILE A 71 -5.49 3.77 0.80
N ALA A 72 -5.68 3.92 -0.50
CA ALA A 72 -5.84 2.80 -1.41
C ALA A 72 -4.65 2.75 -2.36
N VAL A 73 -4.04 1.58 -2.47
CA VAL A 73 -2.94 1.31 -3.40
C VAL A 73 -3.44 0.26 -4.38
N ARG A 74 -3.46 0.61 -5.67
CA ARG A 74 -3.96 -0.27 -6.73
C ARG A 74 -2.88 -0.60 -7.72
N ASP A 75 -2.83 -1.86 -8.13
CA ASP A 75 -2.10 -2.28 -9.31
C ASP A 75 -3.09 -2.92 -10.29
N PHE A 76 -2.64 -3.08 -11.53
CA PHE A 76 -3.44 -3.64 -12.63
C PHE A 76 -2.80 -4.90 -13.18
N GLY A 77 -2.04 -5.58 -12.32
CA GLY A 77 -1.27 -6.77 -12.69
C GLY A 77 -2.04 -8.07 -12.54
N ARG A 78 -1.32 -9.10 -12.06
CA ARG A 78 -1.87 -10.46 -11.98
C ARG A 78 -2.93 -10.66 -10.91
N GLY A 79 -3.02 -9.76 -9.96
CA GLY A 79 -3.82 -9.94 -8.76
C GLY A 79 -3.14 -10.88 -7.77
N ILE A 80 -3.65 -10.88 -6.54
CA ILE A 80 -3.20 -11.83 -5.53
C ILE A 80 -3.92 -13.14 -5.78
N SER A 81 -3.14 -14.18 -6.12
CA SER A 81 -3.67 -15.51 -6.36
C SER A 81 -3.19 -16.45 -5.27
N PRO A 82 -4.08 -17.09 -4.52
CA PRO A 82 -3.70 -18.15 -3.60
C PRO A 82 -3.44 -19.45 -4.38
N ARG A 83 -2.40 -19.48 -5.21
CA ARG A 83 -2.03 -20.72 -5.89
C ARG A 83 -1.41 -21.66 -4.88
N PRO A 84 -1.95 -22.89 -4.72
CA PRO A 84 -1.32 -23.88 -3.88
C PRO A 84 0.12 -24.14 -4.37
N GLY A 85 1.07 -24.13 -3.46
CA GLY A 85 2.47 -24.41 -3.76
C GLY A 85 3.32 -23.23 -4.18
N VAL A 86 2.73 -22.03 -4.37
CA VAL A 86 3.52 -20.82 -4.61
C VAL A 86 3.71 -20.09 -3.29
N ASP A 87 4.92 -20.19 -2.76
CA ASP A 87 5.28 -19.49 -1.53
C ASP A 87 5.86 -18.12 -1.89
N ARG A 88 5.26 -17.06 -1.34
CA ARG A 88 5.72 -15.67 -1.49
C ARG A 88 5.91 -15.07 -0.10
N PRO A 89 7.01 -15.43 0.59
CA PRO A 89 7.22 -14.97 1.97
C PRO A 89 7.19 -13.44 2.11
N SER A 90 7.77 -12.71 1.15
CA SER A 90 7.80 -11.24 1.20
C SER A 90 6.40 -10.65 1.16
N LEU A 91 5.49 -11.22 0.36
CA LEU A 91 4.10 -10.79 0.31
C LEU A 91 3.39 -11.02 1.64
N ARG A 92 3.57 -12.21 2.23
CA ARG A 92 2.95 -12.55 3.53
C ARG A 92 3.44 -11.65 4.65
N ILE A 93 4.74 -11.38 4.70
CA ILE A 93 5.33 -10.51 5.72
C ILE A 93 4.81 -9.09 5.56
N GLY A 94 4.77 -8.56 4.34
CA GLY A 94 4.26 -7.24 4.06
C GLY A 94 2.79 -7.07 4.44
N LEU A 95 1.94 -8.04 4.08
CA LEU A 95 0.52 -8.00 4.43
C LEU A 95 0.30 -8.12 5.94
N ALA A 96 1.08 -8.94 6.64
CA ALA A 96 1.02 -9.05 8.09
C ALA A 96 1.39 -7.73 8.77
N LEU A 97 2.39 -7.03 8.25
CA LEU A 97 2.81 -5.74 8.76
C LEU A 97 1.72 -4.68 8.56
N ILE A 98 1.10 -4.66 7.38
CA ILE A 98 -0.02 -3.77 7.08
C ILE A 98 -1.17 -4.03 8.07
N ALA A 99 -1.51 -5.29 8.29
CA ALA A 99 -2.57 -5.68 9.24
C ALA A 99 -2.25 -5.23 10.66
N ALA A 100 -0.99 -5.36 11.07
CA ALA A 100 -0.58 -5.00 12.43
C ALA A 100 -0.61 -3.49 12.68
N LEU A 101 -0.26 -2.67 11.69
CA LEU A 101 -0.09 -1.23 11.85
C LEU A 101 -1.33 -0.42 11.44
N SER A 102 -2.24 -0.98 10.68
CA SER A 102 -3.46 -0.29 10.24
C SER A 102 -4.58 -0.52 11.24
N SER A 103 -5.49 0.46 11.40
CA SER A 103 -6.69 0.27 12.22
C SER A 103 -7.68 -0.66 11.50
N SER A 104 -7.69 -0.62 10.18
CA SER A 104 -8.41 -1.58 9.34
C SER A 104 -7.74 -1.68 8.00
N PHE A 105 -7.90 -2.81 7.31
CA PHE A 105 -7.46 -2.94 5.93
C PHE A 105 -8.33 -3.95 5.18
N GLU A 106 -8.38 -3.79 3.87
CA GLU A 106 -9.06 -4.69 2.96
C GLU A 106 -8.17 -4.94 1.75
N ILE A 107 -8.25 -6.15 1.22
CA ILE A 107 -7.63 -6.50 -0.05
C ILE A 107 -8.74 -6.91 -1.00
N ARG A 108 -8.78 -6.26 -2.16
CA ARG A 108 -9.74 -6.54 -3.22
C ARG A 108 -9.01 -6.87 -4.50
N GLY A 109 -9.60 -7.71 -5.32
CA GLY A 109 -9.05 -8.10 -6.60
C GLY A 109 -9.17 -9.59 -6.83
N GLY A 110 -8.60 -10.02 -7.91
CA GLY A 110 -8.61 -11.43 -8.28
C GLY A 110 -7.69 -11.67 -9.47
N ILE A 111 -7.56 -12.91 -9.86
CA ILE A 111 -6.70 -13.31 -10.96
C ILE A 111 -7.05 -12.51 -12.20
N GLY A 112 -6.08 -11.79 -12.76
CA GLY A 112 -6.23 -10.99 -13.97
C GLY A 112 -6.93 -9.65 -13.80
N ARG A 113 -7.27 -9.26 -12.55
CA ARG A 113 -7.99 -7.99 -12.26
C ARG A 113 -7.18 -6.98 -11.48
N GLY A 114 -5.93 -7.31 -11.18
CA GLY A 114 -5.10 -6.49 -10.32
C GLY A 114 -5.47 -6.63 -8.85
N THR A 115 -4.93 -5.75 -8.04
CA THR A 115 -5.13 -5.77 -6.58
C THR A 115 -5.30 -4.37 -6.06
N GLU A 116 -6.24 -4.19 -5.14
CA GLU A 116 -6.37 -2.98 -4.33
C GLU A 116 -6.13 -3.34 -2.87
N ILE A 117 -5.21 -2.63 -2.23
CA ILE A 117 -5.02 -2.70 -0.79
C ILE A 117 -5.50 -1.38 -0.21
N ARG A 118 -6.52 -1.43 0.62
CA ARG A 118 -7.11 -0.25 1.25
C ARG A 118 -6.83 -0.31 2.75
N MET A 119 -6.22 0.75 3.27
CA MET A 119 -5.73 0.81 4.65
C MET A 119 -6.24 2.08 5.32
N HIS A 120 -6.65 1.98 6.58
CA HIS A 120 -6.99 3.14 7.40
C HIS A 120 -5.98 3.27 8.54
N LEU A 121 -5.46 4.50 8.71
CA LEU A 121 -4.55 4.83 9.81
C LEU A 121 -5.16 5.97 10.62
N PRO A 122 -5.23 5.82 11.95
CA PRO A 122 -5.79 6.85 12.81
C PRO A 122 -4.84 8.05 12.92
N LEU A 123 -5.38 9.21 13.31
CA LEU A 123 -4.58 10.42 13.54
C LEU A 123 -3.51 10.20 14.61
N ARG A 124 -3.78 9.31 15.55
CA ARG A 124 -2.86 9.00 16.64
C ARG A 124 -2.57 7.51 16.66
N SER A 125 -1.30 7.18 16.66
CA SER A 125 -0.86 5.79 16.81
C SER A 125 -1.24 5.28 18.20
N ARG A 126 -1.56 4.01 18.28
CA ARG A 126 -1.87 3.32 19.53
C ARG A 126 -0.64 3.12 20.40
#